data_eaddea8c790e95d01437ac652d94e99d
#
_entry.id   eaddea8c790e95d01437ac652d94e99d
#
_cell.length_a   1.000
_cell.length_b   1.000
_cell.length_c   1.000
_cell.angle_alpha   90.00
_cell.angle_beta   90.00
_cell.angle_gamma   90.00
#
_symmetry.space_group_name_H-M   'P 1'
#
loop_
_entity.id
_entity.type
_entity.pdbx_description
1 polymer ?
#
loop_
_entity_poly.entity_id
_entity_poly.type
_entity_poly.pdbx_seq_one_letter_code
_entity_poly.pdbx_strand_id
1 'polypeptide(L)'
;MEVAPKMRDFLREMVRFPLLGEGLYFLNTTPAFLRFMSSRHVYVDGEKLTPELIAQKHKITQHPHARFAPAAFVTGKLDTVTNRQQFLDYFAGLKLPVLVIIAENAPPKSKAEMEALGTLPQVKTVKLRGTLGIHEEYPIPVTEAILPFLG
;
A
#
# COMPACT_ATOMS: atom_id res chain seq x y z
N MET A 1 10.14 7.43 11.48
CA MET A 1 11.45 8.08 11.23
C MET A 1 11.48 8.43 9.75
N GLU A 2 11.54 9.70 9.43
CA GLU A 2 11.51 10.16 8.04
C GLU A 2 12.94 10.10 7.48
N VAL A 3 13.13 9.28 6.45
CA VAL A 3 14.44 9.12 5.81
C VAL A 3 14.78 10.41 5.05
N ALA A 4 15.95 10.97 5.26
CA ALA A 4 16.39 12.18 4.60
C ALA A 4 16.34 12.05 3.06
N PRO A 5 16.00 13.11 2.30
CA PRO A 5 15.86 13.05 0.83
C PRO A 5 17.09 12.46 0.13
N LYS A 6 18.28 12.85 0.50
CA LYS A 6 19.55 12.32 -0.03
C LYS A 6 19.71 10.82 0.20
N MET A 7 19.26 10.31 1.35
CA MET A 7 19.30 8.88 1.65
C MET A 7 18.31 8.10 0.79
N ARG A 8 17.12 8.66 0.53
CA ARG A 8 16.13 8.04 -0.36
C ARG A 8 16.66 7.93 -1.79
N ASP A 9 17.30 8.98 -2.29
CA ASP A 9 17.93 8.99 -3.62
C ASP A 9 19.05 7.94 -3.70
N PHE A 10 19.90 7.87 -2.68
CA PHE A 10 20.96 6.87 -2.60
C PHE A 10 20.40 5.43 -2.60
N LEU A 11 19.38 5.14 -1.80
CA LEU A 11 18.74 3.83 -1.76
C LEU A 11 18.13 3.45 -3.10
N ARG A 12 17.52 4.42 -3.80
CA ARG A 12 16.96 4.19 -5.13
C ARG A 12 18.04 3.87 -6.15
N GLU A 13 19.15 4.58 -6.15
CA GLU A 13 20.28 4.31 -7.06
C GLU A 13 20.94 2.96 -6.75
N MET A 14 21.03 2.58 -5.48
CA MET A 14 21.50 1.23 -5.10
C MET A 14 20.63 0.12 -5.70
N VAL A 15 19.30 0.27 -5.67
CA VAL A 15 18.39 -0.74 -6.26
C VAL A 15 18.50 -0.76 -7.79
N ARG A 16 18.86 0.37 -8.40
CA ARG A 16 19.07 0.46 -9.86
C ARG A 16 20.40 -0.14 -10.29
N PHE A 17 21.38 -0.20 -9.40
CA PHE A 17 22.70 -0.71 -9.73
C PHE A 17 22.65 -2.18 -10.16
N PRO A 18 23.28 -2.56 -11.29
CA PRO A 18 23.36 -3.94 -11.74
C PRO A 18 23.96 -4.85 -10.66
N LEU A 19 23.54 -6.11 -10.61
CA LEU A 19 23.97 -7.14 -9.66
C LEU A 19 23.59 -6.84 -8.20
N LEU A 20 24.01 -5.70 -7.63
CA LEU A 20 23.69 -5.34 -6.25
C LEU A 20 22.20 -5.12 -6.06
N GLY A 21 21.58 -4.32 -6.92
CA GLY A 21 20.13 -4.06 -6.87
C GLY A 21 19.31 -5.31 -7.15
N GLU A 22 19.78 -6.17 -8.02
CA GLU A 22 19.16 -7.47 -8.29
C GLU A 22 19.24 -8.40 -7.10
N GLY A 23 20.42 -8.50 -6.47
CA GLY A 23 20.61 -9.31 -5.27
C GLY A 23 19.77 -8.83 -4.09
N LEU A 24 19.73 -7.50 -3.84
CA LEU A 24 18.88 -6.92 -2.80
C LEU A 24 17.40 -7.16 -3.08
N TYR A 25 16.96 -6.99 -4.32
CA TYR A 25 15.57 -7.24 -4.70
C TYR A 25 15.22 -8.72 -4.55
N PHE A 26 16.08 -9.62 -5.01
CA PHE A 26 15.91 -11.06 -4.85
C PHE A 26 15.72 -11.45 -3.39
N LEU A 27 16.58 -10.97 -2.48
CA LEU A 27 16.45 -11.26 -1.06
C LEU A 27 15.12 -10.75 -0.47
N ASN A 28 14.69 -9.55 -0.87
CA ASN A 28 13.44 -8.94 -0.42
C ASN A 28 12.17 -9.57 -1.03
N THR A 29 12.31 -10.39 -2.06
CA THR A 29 11.19 -11.04 -2.75
C THR A 29 11.18 -12.56 -2.59
N THR A 30 12.05 -13.13 -1.74
CA THR A 30 11.96 -14.55 -1.39
C THR A 30 10.58 -14.86 -0.76
N PRO A 31 10.01 -16.06 -0.98
CA PRO A 31 8.72 -16.44 -0.40
C PRO A 31 8.65 -16.26 1.13
N ALA A 32 9.72 -16.58 1.84
CA ALA A 32 9.81 -16.42 3.28
C ALA A 32 9.74 -14.94 3.69
N PHE A 33 10.47 -14.06 2.99
CA PHE A 33 10.46 -12.64 3.28
C PHE A 33 9.13 -11.99 2.90
N LEU A 34 8.54 -12.36 1.76
CA LEU A 34 7.20 -11.92 1.35
C LEU A 34 6.15 -12.29 2.41
N ARG A 35 6.19 -13.53 2.91
CA ARG A 35 5.29 -13.97 3.99
C ARG A 35 5.50 -13.15 5.26
N PHE A 36 6.75 -12.97 5.69
CA PHE A 36 7.10 -12.19 6.87
C PHE A 36 6.60 -10.74 6.77
N MET A 37 6.88 -10.06 5.66
CA MET A 37 6.47 -8.66 5.47
C MET A 37 4.95 -8.53 5.34
N SER A 38 4.31 -9.45 4.62
CA SER A 38 2.86 -9.45 4.47
C SER A 38 2.14 -9.64 5.81
N SER A 39 2.60 -10.56 6.65
CA SER A 39 2.01 -10.79 7.99
C SER A 39 2.21 -9.62 8.95
N ARG A 40 3.18 -8.75 8.70
CA ARG A 40 3.47 -7.60 9.56
C ARG A 40 2.76 -6.31 9.16
N HIS A 41 2.51 -6.14 7.86
CA HIS A 41 2.10 -4.84 7.34
C HIS A 41 0.84 -4.87 6.47
N VAL A 42 0.48 -6.03 5.94
CA VAL A 42 -0.56 -6.13 4.91
C VAL A 42 -1.77 -6.92 5.38
N TYR A 43 -1.57 -7.93 6.24
CA TYR A 43 -2.62 -8.83 6.74
C TYR A 43 -2.71 -8.79 8.26
N VAL A 44 -3.92 -8.84 8.79
CA VAL A 44 -4.20 -9.05 10.23
C VAL A 44 -4.11 -10.53 10.56
N ASP A 45 -4.64 -11.36 9.66
CA ASP A 45 -4.70 -12.80 9.81
C ASP A 45 -3.63 -13.49 8.96
N GLY A 46 -2.56 -13.94 9.61
CA GLY A 46 -1.47 -14.63 8.93
C GLY A 46 -1.84 -16.00 8.35
N GLU A 47 -2.98 -16.61 8.78
CA GLU A 47 -3.44 -17.88 8.23
C GLU A 47 -3.95 -17.74 6.79
N LYS A 48 -4.43 -16.54 6.43
CA LYS A 48 -4.84 -16.22 5.05
C LYS A 48 -3.70 -16.10 4.07
N LEU A 49 -2.46 -16.03 4.55
CA LEU A 49 -1.25 -16.07 3.72
C LEU A 49 -0.92 -17.52 3.35
N THR A 50 -1.74 -18.11 2.49
CA THR A 50 -1.52 -19.49 2.03
C THR A 50 -0.24 -19.62 1.21
N PRO A 51 0.35 -20.83 1.11
CA PRO A 51 1.52 -21.08 0.25
C PRO A 51 1.25 -20.67 -1.21
N GLU A 52 0.05 -20.91 -1.73
CA GLU A 52 -0.37 -20.59 -3.09
C GLU A 52 -0.38 -19.07 -3.32
N LEU A 53 -0.94 -18.30 -2.37
CA LEU A 53 -0.96 -16.85 -2.42
C LEU A 53 0.46 -16.28 -2.41
N ILE A 54 1.33 -16.81 -1.55
CA ILE A 54 2.75 -16.39 -1.50
C ILE A 54 3.45 -16.75 -2.81
N ALA A 55 3.19 -17.92 -3.39
CA ALA A 55 3.74 -18.30 -4.68
C ALA A 55 3.30 -17.37 -5.82
N GLN A 56 2.02 -16.96 -5.84
CA GLN A 56 1.52 -15.98 -6.80
C GLN A 56 2.21 -14.61 -6.63
N LYS A 57 2.31 -14.11 -5.39
CA LYS A 57 3.02 -12.86 -5.10
C LYS A 57 4.49 -12.95 -5.54
N HIS A 58 5.17 -14.03 -5.22
CA HIS A 58 6.54 -14.26 -5.65
C HIS A 58 6.69 -14.28 -7.18
N LYS A 59 5.80 -14.98 -7.89
CA LYS A 59 5.80 -15.03 -9.36
C LYS A 59 5.73 -13.62 -9.98
N ILE A 60 4.91 -12.72 -9.44
CA ILE A 60 4.79 -11.33 -9.91
C ILE A 60 6.13 -10.59 -9.75
N THR A 61 6.86 -10.84 -8.66
CA THR A 61 8.16 -10.19 -8.42
C THR A 61 9.26 -10.64 -9.37
N GLN A 62 9.08 -11.75 -10.08
CA GLN A 62 10.08 -12.30 -11.00
C GLN A 62 10.01 -11.72 -12.43
N HIS A 63 9.09 -10.82 -12.70
CA HIS A 63 9.03 -10.15 -14.01
C HIS A 63 10.27 -9.28 -14.27
N PRO A 64 10.74 -9.19 -15.52
CA PRO A 64 11.82 -8.27 -15.87
C PRO A 64 11.53 -6.86 -15.39
N HIS A 65 12.53 -6.21 -14.80
CA HIS A 65 12.43 -4.84 -14.27
C HIS A 65 11.46 -4.61 -13.11
N ALA A 66 10.86 -5.65 -12.53
CA ALA A 66 9.91 -5.54 -11.41
C ALA A 66 10.46 -4.77 -10.20
N ARG A 67 11.79 -4.70 -10.03
CA ARG A 67 12.44 -3.98 -8.92
C ARG A 67 12.28 -2.46 -8.95
N PHE A 68 12.07 -1.86 -10.11
CA PHE A 68 12.15 -0.40 -10.24
C PHE A 68 10.91 0.32 -9.68
N ALA A 69 9.71 -0.19 -9.92
CA ALA A 69 8.49 0.45 -9.44
C ALA A 69 8.38 0.43 -7.90
N PRO A 70 8.60 -0.70 -7.19
CA PRO A 70 8.61 -0.71 -5.73
C PRO A 70 9.69 0.20 -5.13
N ALA A 71 10.90 0.23 -5.73
CA ALA A 71 11.96 1.12 -5.28
C ALA A 71 11.58 2.60 -5.42
N ALA A 72 10.96 2.99 -6.53
CA ALA A 72 10.47 4.35 -6.73
C ALA A 72 9.35 4.70 -5.74
N PHE A 73 8.44 3.76 -5.47
CA PHE A 73 7.34 3.93 -4.51
C PHE A 73 7.87 4.15 -3.08
N VAL A 74 8.68 3.23 -2.55
CA VAL A 74 9.16 3.32 -1.16
C VAL A 74 10.12 4.48 -0.91
N THR A 75 10.74 5.02 -1.98
CA THR A 75 11.59 6.21 -1.89
C THR A 75 10.82 7.52 -2.14
N GLY A 76 9.49 7.46 -2.31
CA GLY A 76 8.63 8.62 -2.51
C GLY A 76 8.77 9.29 -3.88
N LYS A 77 9.39 8.63 -4.87
CA LYS A 77 9.57 9.22 -6.22
C LYS A 77 8.28 9.24 -7.03
N LEU A 78 7.34 8.32 -6.74
CA LEU A 78 6.03 8.27 -7.39
C LEU A 78 4.99 9.14 -6.67
N ASP A 79 5.30 9.62 -5.47
CA ASP A 79 4.39 10.45 -4.70
C ASP A 79 4.62 11.92 -5.02
N THR A 80 3.62 12.55 -5.62
CA THR A 80 3.60 13.98 -5.91
C THR A 80 3.00 14.81 -4.77
N VAL A 81 2.39 14.13 -3.79
CA VAL A 81 1.77 14.76 -2.62
C VAL A 81 2.81 14.91 -1.51
N THR A 82 3.05 16.12 -1.06
CA THR A 82 4.10 16.42 -0.08
C THR A 82 3.58 16.64 1.33
N ASN A 83 2.28 16.94 1.47
CA ASN A 83 1.65 17.19 2.76
C ASN A 83 0.14 16.90 2.73
N ARG A 84 -0.47 16.79 3.93
CA ARG A 84 -1.88 16.47 4.10
C ARG A 84 -2.81 17.46 3.41
N GLN A 85 -2.53 18.76 3.49
CA GLN A 85 -3.41 19.75 2.89
C GLN A 85 -3.50 19.56 1.38
N GLN A 86 -2.38 19.41 0.71
CA GLN A 86 -2.34 19.10 -0.73
C GLN A 86 -3.11 17.81 -1.07
N PHE A 87 -3.01 16.78 -0.22
CA PHE A 87 -3.77 15.55 -0.38
C PHE A 87 -5.28 15.80 -0.30
N LEU A 88 -5.75 16.52 0.70
CA LEU A 88 -7.16 16.85 0.88
C LEU A 88 -7.68 17.75 -0.25
N ASP A 89 -6.89 18.70 -0.72
CA ASP A 89 -7.27 19.63 -1.80
C ASP A 89 -7.58 18.91 -3.11
N TYR A 90 -6.85 17.82 -3.43
CA TYR A 90 -7.17 16.98 -4.60
C TYR A 90 -8.58 16.38 -4.52
N PHE A 91 -9.03 16.02 -3.34
CA PHE A 91 -10.37 15.44 -3.15
C PHE A 91 -11.44 16.50 -2.96
N ALA A 92 -11.14 17.61 -2.29
CA ALA A 92 -12.10 18.68 -2.02
C ALA A 92 -12.71 19.27 -3.30
N GLY A 93 -11.96 19.31 -4.39
CA GLY A 93 -12.41 19.78 -5.70
C GLY A 93 -13.27 18.78 -6.49
N LEU A 94 -13.40 17.53 -6.05
CA LEU A 94 -14.14 16.50 -6.77
C LEU A 94 -15.65 16.73 -6.60
N LYS A 95 -16.37 16.67 -7.73
CA LYS A 95 -17.85 16.68 -7.76
C LYS A 95 -18.44 15.26 -7.72
N LEU A 96 -17.61 14.25 -7.68
CA LEU A 96 -17.99 12.84 -7.61
C LEU A 96 -18.09 12.41 -6.14
N PRO A 97 -19.04 11.54 -5.79
CA PRO A 97 -19.06 10.91 -4.48
C PRO A 97 -17.82 10.05 -4.29
N VAL A 98 -17.27 10.03 -3.09
CA VAL A 98 -16.10 9.24 -2.72
C VAL A 98 -16.45 8.34 -1.55
N LEU A 99 -16.10 7.06 -1.65
CA LEU A 99 -16.15 6.10 -0.54
C LEU A 99 -14.74 5.78 -0.07
N VAL A 100 -14.48 5.96 1.22
CA VAL A 100 -13.23 5.57 1.86
C VAL A 100 -13.48 4.41 2.81
N ILE A 101 -12.81 3.29 2.56
CA ILE A 101 -12.81 2.17 3.48
C ILE A 101 -11.61 2.33 4.42
N ILE A 102 -11.90 2.61 5.68
CA ILE A 102 -10.90 2.79 6.73
C ILE A 102 -10.58 1.44 7.35
N ALA A 103 -9.40 0.93 7.08
CA ALA A 103 -8.91 -0.30 7.69
C ALA A 103 -8.50 -0.03 9.15
N GLU A 104 -9.16 -0.68 10.11
CA GLU A 104 -9.01 -0.39 11.54
C GLU A 104 -7.59 -0.65 12.07
N ASN A 105 -6.91 -1.63 11.50
CA ASN A 105 -5.55 -2.04 11.85
C ASN A 105 -4.47 -1.48 10.92
N ALA A 106 -4.83 -0.52 10.05
CA ALA A 106 -3.86 0.13 9.18
C ALA A 106 -2.77 0.87 10.00
N PRO A 107 -1.56 1.04 9.45
CA PRO A 107 -0.53 1.84 10.08
C PRO A 107 -1.05 3.23 10.47
N PRO A 108 -0.66 3.77 11.65
CA PRO A 108 -1.23 5.02 12.19
C PRO A 108 -1.23 6.20 11.22
N LYS A 109 -0.16 6.37 10.44
CA LYS A 109 -0.12 7.43 9.41
C LYS A 109 -1.19 7.23 8.34
N SER A 110 -1.27 6.03 7.75
CA SER A 110 -2.25 5.74 6.70
C SER A 110 -3.69 5.88 7.22
N LYS A 111 -3.93 5.41 8.45
CA LYS A 111 -5.25 5.56 9.09
C LYS A 111 -5.61 7.04 9.30
N ALA A 112 -4.68 7.84 9.79
CA ALA A 112 -4.89 9.27 9.99
C ALA A 112 -5.21 10.03 8.68
N GLU A 113 -4.62 9.63 7.56
CA GLU A 113 -4.93 10.23 6.26
C GLU A 113 -6.32 9.79 5.75
N MET A 114 -6.69 8.52 5.92
CA MET A 114 -8.04 8.04 5.59
C MET A 114 -9.12 8.73 6.45
N GLU A 115 -8.86 8.92 7.75
CA GLU A 115 -9.76 9.63 8.66
C GLU A 115 -9.88 11.12 8.30
N ALA A 116 -8.77 11.77 7.96
CA ALA A 116 -8.77 13.15 7.49
C ALA A 116 -9.58 13.32 6.20
N LEU A 117 -9.43 12.39 5.26
CA LEU A 117 -10.23 12.39 4.02
C LEU A 117 -11.72 12.26 4.31
N GLY A 118 -12.10 11.47 5.33
CA GLY A 118 -13.46 11.29 5.79
C GLY A 118 -14.12 12.55 6.37
N THR A 119 -13.37 13.63 6.59
CA THR A 119 -13.95 14.92 7.04
C THR A 119 -14.53 15.74 5.90
N LEU A 120 -14.25 15.40 4.65
CA LEU A 120 -14.77 16.12 3.49
C LEU A 120 -16.26 15.78 3.25
N PRO A 121 -17.11 16.77 2.90
CA PRO A 121 -18.56 16.58 2.84
C PRO A 121 -19.04 15.58 1.79
N GLN A 122 -18.29 15.38 0.71
CA GLN A 122 -18.61 14.42 -0.37
C GLN A 122 -18.09 13.02 -0.08
N VAL A 123 -17.38 12.81 1.03
CA VAL A 123 -16.74 11.53 1.37
C VAL A 123 -17.60 10.75 2.35
N LYS A 124 -17.99 9.55 1.95
CA LYS A 124 -18.56 8.54 2.85
C LYS A 124 -17.44 7.64 3.40
N THR A 125 -17.56 7.25 4.65
CA THR A 125 -16.57 6.34 5.26
C THR A 125 -17.23 5.08 5.77
N VAL A 126 -16.54 3.96 5.62
CA VAL A 126 -16.87 2.67 6.23
C VAL A 126 -15.63 2.15 6.95
N LYS A 127 -15.77 1.73 8.21
CA LYS A 127 -14.68 1.12 8.97
C LYS A 127 -14.81 -0.39 8.91
N LEU A 128 -13.74 -1.06 8.51
CA LEU A 128 -13.67 -2.51 8.45
C LEU A 128 -12.40 -3.03 9.12
N ARG A 129 -12.50 -4.22 9.71
CA ARG A 129 -11.31 -4.92 10.21
C ARG A 129 -10.37 -5.21 9.06
N GLY A 130 -9.08 -4.94 9.23
CA GLY A 130 -8.05 -5.20 8.23
C GLY A 130 -6.91 -4.20 8.29
N THR A 131 -5.94 -4.38 7.41
CA THR A 131 -4.83 -3.46 7.21
C THR A 131 -4.80 -2.96 5.76
N LEU A 132 -3.61 -2.66 5.21
CA LEU A 132 -3.46 -2.17 3.84
C LEU A 132 -3.90 -3.19 2.76
N GLY A 133 -3.91 -4.49 3.09
CA GLY A 133 -4.37 -5.57 2.21
C GLY A 133 -5.83 -5.97 2.40
N ILE A 134 -6.64 -5.14 3.02
CA ILE A 134 -8.03 -5.46 3.40
C ILE A 134 -8.88 -6.03 2.25
N HIS A 135 -8.66 -5.56 1.03
CA HIS A 135 -9.39 -6.02 -0.16
C HIS A 135 -9.01 -7.45 -0.59
N GLU A 136 -7.79 -7.89 -0.29
CA GLU A 136 -7.35 -9.27 -0.51
C GLU A 136 -7.75 -10.17 0.68
N GLU A 137 -7.63 -9.64 1.90
CA GLU A 137 -7.86 -10.38 3.14
C GLU A 137 -9.35 -10.60 3.45
N TYR A 138 -10.16 -9.58 3.20
CA TYR A 138 -11.60 -9.56 3.47
C TYR A 138 -12.43 -9.09 2.26
N PRO A 139 -12.38 -9.80 1.11
CA PRO A 139 -13.04 -9.34 -0.11
C PRO A 139 -14.55 -9.23 0.03
N ILE A 140 -15.21 -10.11 0.79
CA ILE A 140 -16.66 -10.09 0.98
C ILE A 140 -17.11 -8.83 1.72
N PRO A 141 -16.63 -8.51 2.93
CA PRO A 141 -16.99 -7.26 3.61
C PRO A 141 -16.67 -6.00 2.80
N VAL A 142 -15.55 -6.00 2.06
CA VAL A 142 -15.20 -4.88 1.18
C VAL A 142 -16.22 -4.73 0.05
N THR A 143 -16.62 -5.82 -0.59
CA THR A 143 -17.65 -5.83 -1.65
C THR A 143 -19.00 -5.36 -1.11
N GLU A 144 -19.43 -5.86 0.04
CA GLU A 144 -20.68 -5.44 0.70
C GLU A 144 -20.69 -3.94 1.05
N ALA A 145 -19.54 -3.35 1.36
CA ALA A 145 -19.43 -1.91 1.58
C ALA A 145 -19.47 -1.09 0.28
N ILE A 146 -18.94 -1.63 -0.82
CA ILE A 146 -18.85 -0.92 -2.11
C ILE A 146 -20.16 -0.99 -2.89
N LEU A 147 -20.82 -2.13 -2.96
CA LEU A 147 -22.01 -2.33 -3.80
C LEU A 147 -23.13 -1.32 -3.54
N PRO A 148 -23.53 -1.02 -2.29
CA PRO A 148 -24.58 -0.02 -2.01
C PRO A 148 -24.16 1.41 -2.36
N PHE A 149 -22.87 1.66 -2.51
CA PHE A 149 -22.35 2.97 -2.91
C PHE A 149 -22.37 3.16 -4.42
N LEU A 150 -22.27 2.09 -5.19
CA LEU A 150 -22.33 2.14 -6.65
C LEU A 150 -23.77 2.23 -7.21
N GLY A 151 -24.79 1.89 -6.42
CA GLY A 151 -26.21 1.93 -6.82
C GLY A 151 -26.73 0.60 -7.25
#